data_e0a09be5959af70b5e2b367fb722c8fb
#
_entry.id   e0a09be5959af70b5e2b367fb722c8fb
#
_cell.length_a   1.000
_cell.length_b   1.000
_cell.length_c   1.000
_cell.angle_alpha   90.00
_cell.angle_beta   90.00
_cell.angle_gamma   90.00
#
_symmetry.space_group_name_H-M   'P 1'
#
loop_
_entity.id
_entity.type
_entity.pdbx_description
1 polymer ?
#
loop_
_entity_poly.entity_id
_entity_poly.type
_entity_poly.pdbx_seq_one_letter_code
_entity_poly.pdbx_strand_id
1 'polypeptide(L)'
;MRWRQPRPAQVGAPGAGPVPLADNDRVAYDDLRDFLRALEKDGDLKKVKAQVDPHLEVTEIVTRVVRDQGPALLFDNVKGSSMPLAINVFGTEARMAKALRVDRLDEIGERIRDLLKPEVPVGFGGMREALHKLGTLRGVPPKMVKSAPCQQVVLKGDKVDLTMLPGLHAWPDDGGVFLNLGLTHTKHPETGARNLGMYRLQRHDRRTVGMHWQIHKDSNAHHAVAERRGERLPVAIAFGPDPAITYSASAPLPGIDEYLFAGFLRGERVELVDCLSVPLQVPANSQVVLEGWLEPGERMPEGPFGDHTGFYTPVEPFPALTVDVMTMQKNPVFQSIIVGRPPQEDGPLGKATERIFLPLIQLTIPEIVDYDLPVEGVFHNCAIVSIDKRFPKHAQKVMSAIWGTGLLSLSKCVVVVDADCDVHNYSDVAWRAFGNVDYAHDILLTEGPVDHLDHAAYSQFWGGKLGIDATRKLPTEGYTRGWPDMIVQDPAVVARVDKRWKELGL
;
A
#
# COMPACT_ATOMS: atom_id res chain seq x y z
N MET A 1 18.65 -6.88 26.67
CA MET A 1 17.33 -6.76 26.04
C MET A 1 16.29 -6.64 27.15
N ARG A 2 15.69 -5.47 27.31
CA ARG A 2 14.64 -5.24 28.32
C ARG A 2 13.30 -5.58 27.68
N TRP A 3 12.66 -6.64 28.19
CA TRP A 3 11.30 -7.00 27.84
C TRP A 3 10.34 -5.92 28.32
N ARG A 4 9.77 -5.12 27.43
CA ARG A 4 8.57 -4.33 27.74
C ARG A 4 7.37 -5.21 27.42
N GLN A 5 6.57 -5.54 28.43
CA GLN A 5 5.25 -6.15 28.20
C GLN A 5 4.38 -5.10 27.48
N PRO A 6 3.79 -5.42 26.34
CA PRO A 6 2.79 -4.54 25.73
C PRO A 6 1.57 -4.48 26.64
N ARG A 7 0.99 -3.29 26.74
CA ARG A 7 -0.32 -3.14 27.39
C ARG A 7 -1.33 -3.94 26.57
N PRO A 8 -2.28 -4.66 27.21
CA PRO A 8 -3.35 -5.31 26.48
C PRO A 8 -4.09 -4.25 25.68
N ALA A 9 -4.29 -4.50 24.40
CA ALA A 9 -5.13 -3.67 23.55
C ALA A 9 -6.50 -3.58 24.22
N GLN A 10 -6.95 -2.38 24.54
CA GLN A 10 -8.32 -2.15 24.97
C GLN A 10 -9.21 -2.51 23.78
N VAL A 11 -9.85 -3.68 23.84
CA VAL A 11 -10.99 -3.98 23.00
C VAL A 11 -12.00 -2.85 23.26
N GLY A 12 -12.27 -2.03 22.23
CA GLY A 12 -13.10 -0.86 22.32
C GLY A 12 -14.44 -1.20 22.95
N ALA A 13 -14.83 -0.44 23.97
CA ALA A 13 -16.13 -0.57 24.61
C ALA A 13 -17.24 -0.41 23.56
N PRO A 14 -18.30 -1.23 23.56
CA PRO A 14 -19.45 -1.06 22.70
C PRO A 14 -20.20 0.21 23.13
N GLY A 15 -20.11 1.29 22.37
CA GLY A 15 -20.82 2.53 22.68
C GLY A 15 -20.34 3.79 21.97
N ALA A 16 -19.36 3.74 21.08
CA ALA A 16 -19.03 4.88 20.23
C ALA A 16 -20.12 5.02 19.15
N GLY A 17 -20.75 6.17 19.07
CA GLY A 17 -21.69 6.53 17.99
C GLY A 17 -20.97 6.45 16.62
N PRO A 18 -21.72 6.50 15.50
CA PRO A 18 -21.17 6.35 14.17
C PRO A 18 -20.03 7.35 13.93
N VAL A 19 -18.85 6.82 13.52
CA VAL A 19 -17.71 7.63 13.14
C VAL A 19 -18.10 8.46 11.92
N PRO A 20 -17.93 9.80 11.93
CA PRO A 20 -18.23 10.63 10.76
C PRO A 20 -17.41 10.14 9.54
N LEU A 21 -18.02 10.13 8.35
CA LEU A 21 -17.37 9.71 7.09
C LEU A 21 -16.17 10.59 6.68
N ALA A 22 -16.08 11.78 7.25
CA ALA A 22 -14.87 12.61 7.31
C ALA A 22 -15.02 13.52 8.54
N ASP A 23 -13.93 13.78 9.23
CA ASP A 23 -13.88 14.91 10.13
C ASP A 23 -13.87 16.17 9.25
N ASN A 24 -15.00 16.88 9.21
CA ASN A 24 -15.19 18.05 8.35
C ASN A 24 -14.17 19.18 8.59
N ASP A 25 -13.36 19.08 9.64
CA ASP A 25 -12.31 20.06 9.96
C ASP A 25 -10.96 19.73 9.31
N ARG A 26 -10.81 18.57 8.67
CA ARG A 26 -9.57 18.15 7.99
C ARG A 26 -9.71 18.32 6.47
N VAL A 27 -9.29 19.46 5.96
CA VAL A 27 -9.23 19.74 4.51
C VAL A 27 -8.21 18.83 3.83
N ALA A 28 -8.53 18.25 2.66
CA ALA A 28 -7.61 17.44 1.87
C ALA A 28 -6.33 18.23 1.51
N TYR A 29 -5.23 17.53 1.29
CA TYR A 29 -4.03 18.20 0.76
C TYR A 29 -4.26 18.56 -0.71
N ASP A 30 -3.78 19.73 -1.11
CA ASP A 30 -3.82 20.14 -2.51
C ASP A 30 -2.91 19.25 -3.36
N ASP A 31 -1.67 19.06 -2.91
CA ASP A 31 -0.64 18.29 -3.59
C ASP A 31 0.43 17.77 -2.60
N LEU A 32 1.46 17.12 -3.13
CA LEU A 32 2.62 16.68 -2.35
C LEU A 32 3.25 17.81 -1.52
N ARG A 33 3.38 19.03 -2.08
CA ARG A 33 4.03 20.17 -1.36
C ARG A 33 3.22 20.61 -0.16
N ASP A 34 1.89 20.53 -0.25
CA ASP A 34 1.02 20.82 0.90
C ASP A 34 1.21 19.80 2.01
N PHE A 35 1.28 18.52 1.66
CA PHE A 35 1.60 17.47 2.61
C PHE A 35 2.99 17.65 3.25
N LEU A 36 4.02 17.98 2.45
CA LEU A 36 5.36 18.28 2.97
C LEU A 36 5.36 19.46 3.94
N ARG A 37 4.57 20.52 3.68
CA ARG A 37 4.40 21.64 4.62
C ARG A 37 3.77 21.18 5.94
N ALA A 38 2.80 20.26 5.88
CA ALA A 38 2.19 19.70 7.07
C ALA A 38 3.18 18.86 7.89
N LEU A 39 4.03 18.06 7.23
CA LEU A 39 5.10 17.31 7.89
C LEU A 39 6.16 18.24 8.50
N GLU A 40 6.52 19.31 7.79
CA GLU A 40 7.48 20.31 8.30
C GLU A 40 6.96 21.01 9.57
N LYS A 41 5.68 21.37 9.57
CA LYS A 41 5.02 22.00 10.72
C LYS A 41 5.05 21.10 11.97
N ASP A 42 4.94 19.80 11.77
CA ASP A 42 4.97 18.81 12.86
C ASP A 42 6.39 18.39 13.26
N GLY A 43 7.43 18.90 12.55
CA GLY A 43 8.81 18.49 12.78
C GLY A 43 9.18 17.13 12.20
N ASP A 44 8.33 16.55 11.36
CA ASP A 44 8.52 15.23 10.72
C ASP A 44 9.01 15.32 9.25
N LEU A 45 9.60 16.47 8.89
CA LEU A 45 10.31 16.68 7.62
C LEU A 45 11.69 17.25 7.89
N LYS A 46 12.72 16.60 7.36
CA LYS A 46 14.10 17.12 7.37
C LYS A 46 14.51 17.61 5.98
N LYS A 47 14.78 18.91 5.85
CA LYS A 47 15.39 19.49 4.64
C LYS A 47 16.91 19.30 4.66
N VAL A 48 17.45 18.72 3.59
CA VAL A 48 18.89 18.48 3.40
C VAL A 48 19.38 19.39 2.28
N LYS A 49 20.20 20.38 2.64
CA LYS A 49 20.75 21.38 1.70
C LYS A 49 22.07 20.94 1.05
N ALA A 50 22.78 20.02 1.71
CA ALA A 50 23.99 19.43 1.14
C ALA A 50 23.67 18.77 -0.20
N GLN A 51 24.58 18.83 -1.16
CA GLN A 51 24.43 18.08 -2.39
C GLN A 51 24.51 16.58 -2.09
N VAL A 52 23.57 15.82 -2.67
CA VAL A 52 23.52 14.35 -2.58
C VAL A 52 23.57 13.73 -3.97
N ASP A 53 24.20 12.57 -4.09
CA ASP A 53 24.26 11.80 -5.32
C ASP A 53 23.06 10.85 -5.42
N PRO A 54 22.21 10.91 -6.45
CA PRO A 54 21.13 9.96 -6.65
C PRO A 54 21.62 8.56 -7.01
N HIS A 55 22.91 8.41 -7.28
CA HIS A 55 23.57 7.12 -7.46
C HIS A 55 24.05 6.59 -6.10
N LEU A 56 23.36 5.64 -5.53
CA LEU A 56 23.59 4.91 -4.27
C LEU A 56 23.53 5.73 -2.98
N GLU A 57 24.02 6.98 -2.93
CA GLU A 57 24.14 7.75 -1.71
C GLU A 57 22.79 8.09 -1.08
N VAL A 58 21.83 8.55 -1.90
CA VAL A 58 20.46 8.83 -1.44
C VAL A 58 19.85 7.59 -0.79
N THR A 59 20.04 6.42 -1.40
CA THR A 59 19.52 5.14 -0.89
C THR A 59 20.10 4.80 0.48
N GLU A 60 21.40 4.93 0.66
CA GLU A 60 22.04 4.64 1.96
C GLU A 60 21.56 5.60 3.05
N ILE A 61 21.42 6.90 2.74
CA ILE A 61 20.88 7.90 3.68
C ILE A 61 19.46 7.51 4.09
N VAL A 62 18.59 7.24 3.11
CA VAL A 62 17.16 6.91 3.35
C VAL A 62 17.04 5.62 4.15
N THR A 63 17.80 4.57 3.79
CA THR A 63 17.76 3.27 4.47
C THR A 63 18.10 3.40 5.96
N ARG A 64 19.09 4.24 6.32
CA ARG A 64 19.41 4.51 7.74
C ARG A 64 18.25 5.22 8.43
N VAL A 65 17.70 6.26 7.80
CA VAL A 65 16.60 7.03 8.36
C VAL A 65 15.34 6.17 8.56
N VAL A 66 15.01 5.31 7.60
CA VAL A 66 13.86 4.39 7.71
C VAL A 66 14.05 3.40 8.86
N ARG A 67 15.24 2.81 9.00
CA ARG A 67 15.53 1.87 10.11
C ARG A 67 15.38 2.49 11.49
N ASP A 68 15.68 3.78 11.59
CA ASP A 68 15.53 4.56 12.82
C ASP A 68 14.12 5.17 12.99
N GLN A 69 13.18 4.81 12.10
CA GLN A 69 11.83 5.40 12.01
C GLN A 69 11.88 6.95 11.95
N GLY A 70 12.90 7.46 11.27
CA GLY A 70 13.19 8.88 11.17
C GLY A 70 12.24 9.64 10.21
N PRO A 71 12.42 10.97 10.09
CA PRO A 71 11.51 11.84 9.37
C PRO A 71 11.52 11.61 7.86
N ALA A 72 10.50 12.16 7.16
CA ALA A 72 10.56 12.38 5.73
C ALA A 72 11.75 13.26 5.35
N LEU A 73 12.31 13.07 4.17
CA LEU A 73 13.47 13.82 3.69
C LEU A 73 13.10 14.64 2.45
N LEU A 74 13.56 15.89 2.43
CA LEU A 74 13.54 16.75 1.23
C LEU A 74 14.98 17.15 0.91
N PHE A 75 15.52 16.59 -0.15
CA PHE A 75 16.82 16.93 -0.69
C PHE A 75 16.69 18.12 -1.64
N ASP A 76 17.14 19.30 -1.21
CA ASP A 76 17.06 20.53 -2.02
C ASP A 76 18.09 20.55 -3.16
N ASN A 77 19.16 19.77 -3.07
CA ASN A 77 20.30 19.78 -3.99
C ASN A 77 20.66 18.35 -4.39
N VAL A 78 20.08 17.88 -5.47
CA VAL A 78 20.36 16.54 -6.04
C VAL A 78 21.28 16.70 -7.24
N LYS A 79 22.43 16.02 -7.22
CA LYS A 79 23.42 16.07 -8.30
C LYS A 79 22.78 15.70 -9.63
N GLY A 80 22.96 16.55 -10.63
CA GLY A 80 22.44 16.34 -11.99
C GLY A 80 20.96 16.72 -12.17
N SER A 81 20.26 17.19 -11.13
CA SER A 81 18.89 17.67 -11.23
C SER A 81 18.73 19.04 -10.57
N SER A 82 17.87 19.89 -11.15
CA SER A 82 17.45 21.16 -10.53
C SER A 82 16.18 20.99 -9.69
N MET A 83 15.60 19.78 -9.68
CA MET A 83 14.35 19.47 -9.00
C MET A 83 14.64 18.85 -7.64
N PRO A 84 14.07 19.38 -6.54
CA PRO A 84 14.17 18.75 -5.22
C PRO A 84 13.54 17.35 -5.21
N LEU A 85 14.09 16.47 -4.37
CA LEU A 85 13.62 15.10 -4.19
C LEU A 85 13.01 14.93 -2.79
N ALA A 86 11.72 14.59 -2.74
CA ALA A 86 11.04 14.17 -1.52
C ALA A 86 11.00 12.64 -1.45
N ILE A 87 11.36 12.08 -0.30
CA ILE A 87 11.45 10.63 -0.09
C ILE A 87 11.21 10.27 1.38
N ASN A 88 10.85 9.03 1.66
CA ASN A 88 10.43 8.57 2.97
C ASN A 88 9.17 9.33 3.47
N VAL A 89 8.31 9.75 2.53
CA VAL A 89 7.10 10.53 2.84
C VAL A 89 6.01 9.69 3.48
N PHE A 90 6.04 8.37 3.29
CA PHE A 90 5.10 7.40 3.84
C PHE A 90 5.75 6.42 4.84
N GLY A 91 7.00 6.62 5.21
CA GLY A 91 7.86 5.64 5.86
C GLY A 91 7.57 5.35 7.34
N THR A 92 6.44 5.80 7.90
CA THR A 92 5.91 5.36 9.21
C THR A 92 4.40 5.26 9.16
N GLU A 93 3.80 4.41 10.00
CA GLU A 93 2.33 4.29 10.08
C GLU A 93 1.67 5.62 10.46
N ALA A 94 2.26 6.37 11.38
CA ALA A 94 1.75 7.70 11.77
C ALA A 94 1.76 8.67 10.59
N ARG A 95 2.81 8.67 9.77
CA ARG A 95 2.93 9.50 8.56
C ARG A 95 1.94 9.06 7.49
N MET A 96 1.75 7.74 7.34
CA MET A 96 0.76 7.18 6.43
C MET A 96 -0.67 7.52 6.87
N ALA A 97 -1.01 7.40 8.16
CA ALA A 97 -2.30 7.84 8.70
C ALA A 97 -2.52 9.34 8.45
N LYS A 98 -1.51 10.17 8.68
CA LYS A 98 -1.54 11.60 8.38
C LYS A 98 -1.74 11.88 6.88
N ALA A 99 -1.07 11.14 6.00
CA ALA A 99 -1.26 11.23 4.55
C ALA A 99 -2.70 10.97 4.13
N LEU A 100 -3.38 10.04 4.82
CA LEU A 100 -4.79 9.68 4.61
C LEU A 100 -5.77 10.46 5.50
N ARG A 101 -5.30 11.48 6.24
CA ARG A 101 -6.12 12.39 7.04
C ARG A 101 -6.89 11.72 8.18
N VAL A 102 -6.30 10.71 8.78
CA VAL A 102 -6.82 10.00 9.96
C VAL A 102 -5.78 9.99 11.08
N ASP A 103 -6.21 9.69 12.30
CA ASP A 103 -5.30 9.50 13.43
C ASP A 103 -4.76 8.06 13.46
N ARG A 104 -5.57 7.10 13.01
CA ARG A 104 -5.22 5.68 12.87
C ARG A 104 -5.77 5.13 11.55
N LEU A 105 -5.02 4.25 10.92
CA LEU A 105 -5.41 3.63 9.65
C LEU A 105 -6.71 2.82 9.76
N ASP A 106 -6.97 2.21 10.92
CA ASP A 106 -8.20 1.46 11.22
C ASP A 106 -9.48 2.28 11.03
N GLU A 107 -9.43 3.60 11.25
CA GLU A 107 -10.60 4.48 11.10
C GLU A 107 -11.19 4.43 9.68
N ILE A 108 -10.34 4.24 8.66
CA ILE A 108 -10.80 4.09 7.28
C ILE A 108 -11.51 2.75 7.11
N GLY A 109 -10.96 1.67 7.69
CA GLY A 109 -11.63 0.38 7.73
C GLY A 109 -12.97 0.44 8.46
N GLU A 110 -13.05 1.15 9.59
CA GLU A 110 -14.30 1.37 10.33
C GLU A 110 -15.34 2.11 9.48
N ARG A 111 -14.94 3.15 8.74
CA ARG A 111 -15.83 3.88 7.79
C ARG A 111 -16.34 2.96 6.68
N ILE A 112 -15.46 2.09 6.12
CA ILE A 112 -15.86 1.09 5.12
C ILE A 112 -16.84 0.11 5.73
N ARG A 113 -16.60 -0.42 6.93
CA ARG A 113 -17.51 -1.33 7.63
C ARG A 113 -18.88 -0.71 7.85
N ASP A 114 -18.95 0.57 8.21
CA ASP A 114 -20.20 1.29 8.41
C ASP A 114 -20.97 1.51 7.11
N LEU A 115 -20.28 1.72 5.99
CA LEU A 115 -20.90 1.76 4.66
C LEU A 115 -21.48 0.41 4.21
N LEU A 116 -20.85 -0.69 4.63
CA LEU A 116 -21.26 -2.04 4.25
C LEU A 116 -22.39 -2.61 5.10
N LYS A 117 -22.72 -1.99 6.24
CA LYS A 117 -23.87 -2.41 7.05
C LYS A 117 -25.18 -2.11 6.31
N PRO A 118 -26.02 -3.12 6.03
CA PRO A 118 -27.34 -2.91 5.45
C PRO A 118 -28.26 -2.27 6.51
N GLU A 119 -28.30 -0.95 6.58
CA GLU A 119 -29.27 -0.25 7.41
C GLU A 119 -30.57 -0.07 6.63
N VAL A 120 -31.62 -0.76 7.06
CA VAL A 120 -32.99 -0.43 6.65
C VAL A 120 -33.39 0.82 7.43
N PRO A 121 -33.64 1.97 6.76
CA PRO A 121 -34.03 3.18 7.45
C PRO A 121 -35.29 2.95 8.25
N VAL A 122 -35.21 3.01 9.58
CA VAL A 122 -36.40 2.89 10.46
C VAL A 122 -36.74 4.28 10.98
N GLY A 123 -37.91 4.81 10.56
CA GLY A 123 -38.41 6.10 10.95
C GLY A 123 -37.68 7.32 10.35
N PHE A 124 -38.07 8.52 10.77
CA PHE A 124 -37.53 9.80 10.27
C PHE A 124 -36.03 9.97 10.55
N GLY A 125 -35.54 9.44 11.67
CA GLY A 125 -34.12 9.49 12.04
C GLY A 125 -33.23 8.65 11.07
N GLY A 126 -33.62 7.41 10.76
CA GLY A 126 -32.93 6.55 9.84
C GLY A 126 -32.93 7.08 8.39
N MET A 127 -34.02 7.72 7.97
CA MET A 127 -34.12 8.38 6.66
C MET A 127 -33.17 9.58 6.56
N ARG A 128 -33.02 10.38 7.61
CA ARG A 128 -32.10 11.51 7.66
C ARG A 128 -30.63 11.04 7.62
N GLU A 129 -30.32 9.96 8.31
CA GLU A 129 -29.00 9.36 8.32
C GLU A 129 -28.62 8.75 6.95
N ALA A 130 -29.53 8.03 6.31
CA ALA A 130 -29.35 7.52 4.95
C ALA A 130 -29.15 8.64 3.93
N LEU A 131 -29.89 9.75 4.04
CA LEU A 131 -29.72 10.94 3.21
C LEU A 131 -28.38 11.64 3.46
N HIS A 132 -27.90 11.67 4.71
CA HIS A 132 -26.58 12.21 5.05
C HIS A 132 -25.47 11.35 4.48
N LYS A 133 -25.54 10.01 4.61
CA LYS A 133 -24.60 9.05 3.98
C LYS A 133 -24.56 9.21 2.45
N LEU A 134 -25.71 9.33 1.80
CA LEU A 134 -25.80 9.64 0.36
C LEU A 134 -25.23 11.01 0.00
N GLY A 135 -25.38 12.00 0.88
CA GLY A 135 -24.85 13.35 0.72
C GLY A 135 -23.31 13.37 0.71
N THR A 136 -22.69 12.61 1.61
CA THR A 136 -21.23 12.50 1.70
C THR A 136 -20.64 11.79 0.48
N LEU A 137 -21.34 10.79 -0.10
CA LEU A 137 -20.92 10.12 -1.32
C LEU A 137 -20.99 11.01 -2.58
N ARG A 138 -21.77 12.11 -2.57
CA ARG A 138 -21.80 13.07 -3.68
C ARG A 138 -20.48 13.83 -3.89
N GLY A 139 -19.65 13.94 -2.84
CA GLY A 139 -18.31 14.54 -2.90
C GLY A 139 -17.22 13.60 -3.40
N VAL A 140 -17.53 12.33 -3.70
CA VAL A 140 -16.54 11.30 -4.04
C VAL A 140 -16.16 11.26 -5.53
N PRO A 141 -17.07 11.34 -6.53
CA PRO A 141 -16.70 11.25 -7.94
C PRO A 141 -15.76 12.40 -8.36
N PRO A 142 -14.73 12.10 -9.18
CA PRO A 142 -13.82 13.13 -9.65
C PRO A 142 -14.54 14.22 -10.45
N LYS A 143 -13.92 15.40 -10.56
CA LYS A 143 -14.42 16.51 -11.37
C LYS A 143 -13.36 16.95 -12.40
N MET A 144 -13.80 17.30 -13.61
CA MET A 144 -12.91 17.83 -14.63
C MET A 144 -12.68 19.32 -14.43
N VAL A 145 -11.42 19.75 -14.60
CA VAL A 145 -11.03 21.16 -14.63
C VAL A 145 -10.42 21.53 -16.00
N LYS A 146 -10.54 22.80 -16.41
CA LYS A 146 -10.07 23.26 -17.72
C LYS A 146 -8.60 23.68 -17.72
N SER A 147 -8.03 24.00 -16.57
CA SER A 147 -6.64 24.41 -16.41
C SER A 147 -6.10 23.81 -15.11
N ALA A 148 -4.84 23.47 -15.07
CA ALA A 148 -4.25 22.75 -13.97
C ALA A 148 -2.82 23.20 -13.66
N PRO A 149 -2.42 23.23 -12.38
CA PRO A 149 -1.05 23.50 -11.97
C PRO A 149 -0.02 22.59 -12.65
N CYS A 150 -0.33 21.31 -12.86
CA CYS A 150 0.58 20.35 -13.53
C CYS A 150 0.90 20.71 -14.99
N GLN A 151 0.19 21.66 -15.60
CA GLN A 151 0.40 22.10 -16.99
C GLN A 151 1.03 23.50 -17.09
N GLN A 152 1.60 24.03 -16.01
CA GLN A 152 2.23 25.37 -16.01
C GLN A 152 3.50 25.42 -16.84
N VAL A 153 4.27 24.33 -16.90
CA VAL A 153 5.44 24.17 -17.77
C VAL A 153 5.17 23.00 -18.71
N VAL A 154 5.42 23.21 -20.01
CA VAL A 154 5.13 22.22 -21.06
C VAL A 154 6.36 22.01 -21.92
N LEU A 155 6.88 20.80 -21.97
CA LEU A 155 7.97 20.35 -22.82
C LEU A 155 7.42 19.34 -23.82
N LYS A 156 7.70 19.51 -25.12
CA LYS A 156 7.17 18.66 -26.20
C LYS A 156 8.30 18.20 -27.13
N GLY A 157 8.18 16.98 -27.65
CA GLY A 157 9.09 16.40 -28.61
C GLY A 157 10.54 16.44 -28.10
N ASP A 158 11.45 17.00 -28.87
CA ASP A 158 12.89 17.07 -28.56
C ASP A 158 13.25 17.90 -27.31
N LYS A 159 12.29 18.67 -26.78
CA LYS A 159 12.45 19.38 -25.51
C LYS A 159 12.20 18.53 -24.29
N VAL A 160 11.62 17.34 -24.45
CA VAL A 160 11.47 16.37 -23.36
C VAL A 160 12.84 15.84 -22.96
N ASP A 161 13.14 15.92 -21.68
CA ASP A 161 14.39 15.40 -21.14
C ASP A 161 14.16 14.79 -19.74
N LEU A 162 14.02 13.47 -19.69
CA LEU A 162 13.80 12.73 -18.45
C LEU A 162 15.03 12.74 -17.52
N THR A 163 16.21 13.17 -18.02
CA THR A 163 17.42 13.26 -17.18
C THR A 163 17.33 14.41 -16.17
N MET A 164 16.43 15.36 -16.37
CA MET A 164 16.19 16.43 -15.40
C MET A 164 15.44 15.96 -14.15
N LEU A 165 14.79 14.79 -14.21
CA LEU A 165 14.12 14.18 -13.06
C LEU A 165 15.17 13.51 -12.17
N PRO A 166 15.11 13.69 -10.83
CA PRO A 166 16.05 13.05 -9.90
C PRO A 166 15.70 11.58 -9.67
N GLY A 167 15.76 10.79 -10.76
CA GLY A 167 15.62 9.34 -10.71
C GLY A 167 16.80 8.70 -9.97
N LEU A 168 16.59 7.54 -9.40
CA LEU A 168 17.56 6.87 -8.54
C LEU A 168 18.19 5.65 -9.22
N HIS A 169 19.50 5.52 -9.10
CA HIS A 169 20.20 4.25 -9.20
C HIS A 169 20.40 3.79 -7.74
N ALA A 170 19.43 2.99 -7.27
CA ALA A 170 19.30 2.75 -5.82
C ALA A 170 20.30 1.72 -5.28
N TRP A 171 20.52 0.62 -6.02
CA TRP A 171 21.36 -0.46 -5.57
C TRP A 171 22.50 -0.72 -6.58
N PRO A 172 23.65 -1.28 -6.12
CA PRO A 172 24.85 -1.42 -6.96
C PRO A 172 24.64 -2.11 -8.31
N ASP A 173 23.78 -3.14 -8.34
CA ASP A 173 23.54 -3.95 -9.54
C ASP A 173 22.25 -3.58 -10.27
N ASP A 174 21.61 -2.43 -9.93
CA ASP A 174 20.48 -1.92 -10.69
C ASP A 174 20.87 -1.70 -12.16
N GLY A 175 19.98 -2.06 -13.09
CA GLY A 175 20.21 -1.94 -14.53
C GLY A 175 20.24 -0.51 -15.06
N GLY A 176 20.14 0.49 -14.18
CA GLY A 176 20.16 1.90 -14.52
C GLY A 176 19.41 2.78 -13.55
N VAL A 177 18.88 3.89 -14.05
CA VAL A 177 18.12 4.84 -13.25
C VAL A 177 16.63 4.52 -13.30
N PHE A 178 16.00 4.47 -12.13
CA PHE A 178 14.57 4.22 -11.99
C PHE A 178 13.81 5.46 -11.49
N LEU A 179 12.58 5.63 -12.01
CA LEU A 179 11.60 6.58 -11.55
C LEU A 179 10.51 5.78 -10.82
N ASN A 180 10.55 5.80 -9.50
CA ASN A 180 9.61 5.07 -8.65
C ASN A 180 8.40 5.95 -8.30
N LEU A 181 7.30 5.32 -7.81
CA LEU A 181 6.01 5.98 -7.54
C LEU A 181 5.36 6.64 -8.76
N GLY A 182 5.61 6.12 -9.96
CA GLY A 182 4.90 6.56 -11.16
C GLY A 182 3.44 6.11 -11.15
N LEU A 183 2.51 7.06 -11.05
CA LEU A 183 1.07 6.80 -11.11
C LEU A 183 0.63 6.71 -12.57
N THR A 184 0.54 5.49 -13.06
CA THR A 184 0.30 5.20 -14.48
C THR A 184 -1.18 5.10 -14.78
N HIS A 185 -1.61 5.86 -15.78
CA HIS A 185 -2.98 5.92 -16.27
C HIS A 185 -3.09 5.22 -17.60
N THR A 186 -4.04 4.31 -17.73
CA THR A 186 -4.42 3.65 -18.98
C THR A 186 -5.94 3.58 -19.09
N LYS A 187 -6.44 3.30 -20.30
CA LYS A 187 -7.84 2.95 -20.55
C LYS A 187 -7.92 1.66 -21.32
N HIS A 188 -8.85 0.80 -20.94
CA HIS A 188 -9.11 -0.44 -21.66
C HIS A 188 -9.59 -0.11 -23.09
N PRO A 189 -8.94 -0.63 -24.14
CA PRO A 189 -9.23 -0.23 -25.52
C PRO A 189 -10.68 -0.46 -25.99
N GLU A 190 -11.35 -1.47 -25.44
CA GLU A 190 -12.72 -1.84 -25.82
C GLU A 190 -13.78 -1.23 -24.92
N THR A 191 -13.57 -1.25 -23.62
CA THR A 191 -14.59 -0.82 -22.65
C THR A 191 -14.45 0.65 -22.23
N GLY A 192 -13.27 1.25 -22.44
CA GLY A 192 -12.96 2.59 -21.96
C GLY A 192 -12.78 2.67 -20.43
N ALA A 193 -12.79 1.55 -19.72
CA ALA A 193 -12.56 1.52 -18.27
C ALA A 193 -11.15 2.09 -17.96
N ARG A 194 -11.09 3.01 -17.00
CA ARG A 194 -9.84 3.56 -16.50
C ARG A 194 -9.13 2.57 -15.59
N ASN A 195 -7.82 2.69 -15.56
CA ASN A 195 -6.98 2.12 -14.52
C ASN A 195 -5.94 3.16 -14.09
N LEU A 196 -5.72 3.24 -12.79
CA LEU A 196 -4.66 3.99 -12.15
C LEU A 196 -3.83 3.02 -11.31
N GLY A 197 -2.59 2.77 -11.71
CA GLY A 197 -1.69 1.85 -11.02
C GLY A 197 -0.34 2.47 -10.69
N MET A 198 0.27 2.04 -9.60
CA MET A 198 1.62 2.45 -9.22
C MET A 198 2.64 1.48 -9.78
N TYR A 199 3.61 1.98 -10.56
CA TYR A 199 4.64 1.15 -11.19
C TYR A 199 6.00 1.83 -11.14
N ARG A 200 7.07 1.01 -11.17
CA ARG A 200 8.43 1.47 -11.41
C ARG A 200 8.68 1.64 -12.90
N LEU A 201 9.53 2.58 -13.24
CA LEU A 201 9.88 2.91 -14.62
C LEU A 201 11.40 2.96 -14.73
N GLN A 202 12.00 2.20 -15.64
CA GLN A 202 13.42 2.33 -15.93
C GLN A 202 13.65 3.38 -17.00
N ARG A 203 14.42 4.43 -16.70
CA ARG A 203 14.81 5.43 -17.70
C ARG A 203 15.92 4.87 -18.60
N HIS A 204 15.64 4.70 -19.88
CA HIS A 204 16.61 4.22 -20.85
C HIS A 204 17.41 5.37 -21.48
N ASP A 205 16.72 6.44 -21.83
CA ASP A 205 17.32 7.64 -22.42
C ASP A 205 16.56 8.93 -22.04
N ARG A 206 16.71 9.99 -22.83
CA ARG A 206 16.06 11.29 -22.57
C ARG A 206 14.54 11.26 -22.72
N ARG A 207 13.97 10.29 -23.43
CA ARG A 207 12.55 10.24 -23.75
C ARG A 207 11.89 8.87 -23.54
N THR A 208 12.66 7.84 -23.24
CA THR A 208 12.16 6.47 -23.20
C THR A 208 12.23 5.90 -21.78
N VAL A 209 11.14 5.30 -21.35
CA VAL A 209 11.07 4.54 -20.08
C VAL A 209 10.52 3.13 -20.32
N GLY A 210 11.13 2.14 -19.68
CA GLY A 210 10.61 0.78 -19.58
C GLY A 210 9.49 0.72 -18.53
N MET A 211 8.40 0.05 -18.88
CA MET A 211 7.19 -0.03 -18.05
C MET A 211 7.12 -1.40 -17.37
N HIS A 212 7.49 -1.50 -16.09
CA HIS A 212 7.42 -2.77 -15.36
C HIS A 212 5.97 -3.18 -15.05
N TRP A 213 5.33 -3.83 -16.00
CA TRP A 213 3.94 -4.30 -15.89
C TRP A 213 3.86 -5.81 -15.74
N GLN A 214 3.74 -6.28 -14.51
CA GLN A 214 3.54 -7.69 -14.22
C GLN A 214 2.23 -8.22 -14.83
N ILE A 215 2.20 -9.52 -15.12
CA ILE A 215 1.10 -10.19 -15.82
C ILE A 215 -0.29 -10.02 -15.17
N HIS A 216 -0.31 -9.88 -13.84
CA HIS A 216 -1.56 -9.76 -13.07
C HIS A 216 -2.09 -8.31 -12.95
N LYS A 217 -1.45 -7.33 -13.59
CA LYS A 217 -1.81 -5.92 -13.47
C LYS A 217 -2.73 -5.47 -14.61
N ASP A 218 -3.72 -4.61 -14.27
CA ASP A 218 -4.71 -4.12 -15.24
C ASP A 218 -4.07 -3.35 -16.40
N SER A 219 -3.02 -2.56 -16.16
CA SER A 219 -2.28 -1.91 -17.25
C SER A 219 -1.71 -2.91 -18.26
N ASN A 220 -1.21 -4.06 -17.79
CA ASN A 220 -0.75 -5.13 -18.68
C ASN A 220 -1.91 -5.77 -19.45
N ALA A 221 -3.06 -5.97 -18.81
CA ALA A 221 -4.27 -6.47 -19.47
C ALA A 221 -4.74 -5.51 -20.57
N HIS A 222 -4.77 -4.18 -20.30
CA HIS A 222 -5.10 -3.16 -21.30
C HIS A 222 -4.14 -3.19 -22.50
N HIS A 223 -2.83 -3.30 -22.20
CA HIS A 223 -1.79 -3.38 -23.24
C HIS A 223 -1.95 -4.64 -24.10
N ALA A 224 -2.18 -5.80 -23.49
CA ALA A 224 -2.39 -7.05 -24.22
C ALA A 224 -3.63 -6.98 -25.16
N VAL A 225 -4.69 -6.25 -24.78
CA VAL A 225 -5.85 -6.00 -25.66
C VAL A 225 -5.45 -5.10 -26.82
N ALA A 226 -4.75 -3.99 -26.57
CA ALA A 226 -4.27 -3.08 -27.62
C ALA A 226 -3.36 -3.82 -28.62
N GLU A 227 -2.41 -4.62 -28.16
CA GLU A 227 -1.51 -5.41 -29.00
C GLU A 227 -2.26 -6.40 -29.91
N ARG A 228 -3.23 -7.15 -29.37
CA ARG A 228 -4.05 -8.07 -30.19
C ARG A 228 -4.82 -7.35 -31.30
N ARG A 229 -5.12 -6.07 -31.11
CA ARG A 229 -5.81 -5.22 -32.08
C ARG A 229 -4.85 -4.52 -33.03
N GLY A 230 -3.53 -4.63 -32.80
CA GLY A 230 -2.53 -3.87 -33.56
C GLY A 230 -2.60 -2.36 -33.31
N GLU A 231 -3.13 -1.96 -32.16
CA GLU A 231 -3.32 -0.56 -31.79
C GLU A 231 -2.26 -0.12 -30.76
N ARG A 232 -1.80 1.12 -30.81
CA ARG A 232 -0.98 1.70 -29.76
C ARG A 232 -1.83 2.04 -28.55
N LEU A 233 -1.25 1.90 -27.35
CA LEU A 233 -1.92 2.22 -26.10
C LEU A 233 -1.48 3.61 -25.59
N PRO A 234 -2.40 4.55 -25.32
CA PRO A 234 -2.07 5.82 -24.67
C PRO A 234 -1.74 5.58 -23.20
N VAL A 235 -0.68 6.26 -22.74
CA VAL A 235 -0.23 6.20 -21.33
C VAL A 235 0.07 7.60 -20.83
N ALA A 236 -0.36 7.89 -19.60
CA ALA A 236 0.07 9.06 -18.87
C ALA A 236 0.58 8.63 -17.48
N ILE A 237 1.66 9.27 -17.00
CA ILE A 237 2.29 8.93 -15.73
C ILE A 237 2.39 10.23 -14.91
N ALA A 238 1.76 10.24 -13.75
CA ALA A 238 1.77 11.36 -12.82
C ALA A 238 2.65 11.09 -11.61
N PHE A 239 3.34 12.12 -11.12
CA PHE A 239 4.15 12.06 -9.90
C PHE A 239 3.73 13.15 -8.93
N GLY A 240 3.66 12.82 -7.64
CA GLY A 240 3.48 13.78 -6.56
C GLY A 240 2.15 14.54 -6.55
N PRO A 241 0.99 13.92 -6.84
CA PRO A 241 -0.30 14.52 -6.49
C PRO A 241 -0.52 14.48 -4.97
N ASP A 242 -1.75 14.67 -4.53
CA ASP A 242 -2.17 14.42 -3.14
C ASP A 242 -1.80 12.97 -2.70
N PRO A 243 -1.33 12.78 -1.46
CA PRO A 243 -0.95 11.47 -0.94
C PRO A 243 -2.03 10.40 -1.00
N ALA A 244 -3.31 10.76 -0.81
CA ALA A 244 -4.42 9.82 -0.90
C ALA A 244 -4.62 9.30 -2.35
N ILE A 245 -4.35 10.12 -3.36
CA ILE A 245 -4.33 9.67 -4.76
C ILE A 245 -3.16 8.72 -4.98
N THR A 246 -1.98 9.05 -4.45
CA THR A 246 -0.79 8.20 -4.53
C THR A 246 -1.06 6.83 -3.91
N TYR A 247 -1.66 6.78 -2.72
CA TYR A 247 -2.04 5.53 -2.07
C TYR A 247 -3.09 4.75 -2.88
N SER A 248 -4.12 5.43 -3.42
CA SER A 248 -5.19 4.78 -4.17
C SER A 248 -4.69 4.01 -5.40
N ALA A 249 -3.58 4.47 -6.01
CA ALA A 249 -2.94 3.79 -7.13
C ALA A 249 -2.26 2.45 -6.74
N SER A 250 -2.05 2.19 -5.46
CA SER A 250 -1.50 0.92 -4.95
C SER A 250 -2.56 0.03 -4.29
N ALA A 251 -3.76 0.57 -4.02
CA ALA A 251 -4.82 -0.13 -3.31
C ALA A 251 -5.42 -1.27 -4.16
N PRO A 252 -5.70 -2.45 -3.57
CA PRO A 252 -6.34 -3.56 -4.28
C PRO A 252 -7.85 -3.31 -4.41
N LEU A 253 -8.28 -2.65 -5.48
CA LEU A 253 -9.66 -2.20 -5.72
C LEU A 253 -10.31 -2.95 -6.90
N PRO A 254 -10.69 -4.22 -6.75
CA PRO A 254 -11.27 -4.97 -7.87
C PRO A 254 -12.60 -4.33 -8.32
N GLY A 255 -12.59 -3.77 -9.55
CA GLY A 255 -13.77 -3.18 -10.18
C GLY A 255 -14.23 -1.83 -9.60
N ILE A 256 -13.44 -1.19 -8.75
CA ILE A 256 -13.70 0.16 -8.21
C ILE A 256 -12.70 1.14 -8.85
N ASP A 257 -13.20 2.25 -9.38
CA ASP A 257 -12.36 3.34 -9.91
C ASP A 257 -11.52 3.95 -8.78
N GLU A 258 -10.20 4.01 -8.96
CA GLU A 258 -9.24 4.49 -7.96
C GLU A 258 -9.49 5.94 -7.56
N TYR A 259 -10.04 6.76 -8.46
CA TYR A 259 -10.38 8.15 -8.14
C TYR A 259 -11.65 8.28 -7.29
N LEU A 260 -12.59 7.31 -7.39
CA LEU A 260 -13.69 7.23 -6.42
C LEU A 260 -13.15 6.91 -5.04
N PHE A 261 -12.23 5.96 -4.94
CA PHE A 261 -11.61 5.62 -3.67
C PHE A 261 -10.76 6.78 -3.11
N ALA A 262 -9.95 7.43 -3.95
CA ALA A 262 -9.21 8.63 -3.56
C ALA A 262 -10.15 9.74 -3.05
N GLY A 263 -11.27 9.98 -3.73
CA GLY A 263 -12.30 10.93 -3.27
C GLY A 263 -12.91 10.55 -1.93
N PHE A 264 -13.15 9.25 -1.69
CA PHE A 264 -13.61 8.73 -0.39
C PHE A 264 -12.58 8.98 0.72
N LEU A 265 -11.29 8.68 0.48
CA LEU A 265 -10.22 8.92 1.45
C LEU A 265 -10.06 10.41 1.77
N ARG A 266 -10.11 11.25 0.75
CA ARG A 266 -9.96 12.72 0.87
C ARG A 266 -11.15 13.41 1.53
N GLY A 267 -12.34 12.82 1.44
CA GLY A 267 -13.61 13.51 1.72
C GLY A 267 -13.94 14.61 0.70
N GLU A 268 -13.19 14.72 -0.39
CA GLU A 268 -13.31 15.73 -1.45
C GLU A 268 -13.07 15.14 -2.82
N ARG A 269 -13.69 15.79 -3.84
CA ARG A 269 -13.55 15.37 -5.25
C ARG A 269 -12.13 15.57 -5.75
N VAL A 270 -11.58 14.55 -6.39
CA VAL A 270 -10.31 14.67 -7.13
C VAL A 270 -10.53 15.54 -8.36
N GLU A 271 -9.70 16.56 -8.55
CA GLU A 271 -9.67 17.37 -9.76
C GLU A 271 -8.82 16.67 -10.82
N LEU A 272 -9.42 16.45 -12.00
CA LEU A 272 -8.72 15.87 -13.15
C LEU A 272 -8.65 16.87 -14.31
N VAL A 273 -7.56 16.83 -15.05
CA VAL A 273 -7.36 17.60 -16.27
C VAL A 273 -7.06 16.67 -17.44
N ASP A 274 -7.53 17.02 -18.63
CA ASP A 274 -7.18 16.30 -19.85
C ASP A 274 -5.68 16.44 -20.15
N CYS A 275 -5.04 15.36 -20.53
CA CYS A 275 -3.68 15.34 -21.06
C CYS A 275 -3.59 16.12 -22.37
N LEU A 276 -2.37 16.56 -22.72
CA LEU A 276 -2.16 17.40 -23.89
C LEU A 276 -1.92 16.60 -25.19
N SER A 277 -1.48 15.34 -25.09
CA SER A 277 -1.10 14.52 -26.26
C SER A 277 -1.78 13.15 -26.32
N VAL A 278 -2.42 12.74 -25.24
CA VAL A 278 -3.12 11.43 -25.14
C VAL A 278 -4.53 11.61 -24.62
N PRO A 279 -5.51 10.74 -25.00
CA PRO A 279 -6.91 10.88 -24.58
C PRO A 279 -7.13 10.33 -23.15
N LEU A 280 -6.33 10.79 -22.21
CA LEU A 280 -6.36 10.41 -20.80
C LEU A 280 -6.53 11.62 -19.90
N GLN A 281 -6.89 11.38 -18.65
CA GLN A 281 -6.99 12.39 -17.60
C GLN A 281 -6.01 12.07 -16.47
N VAL A 282 -5.45 13.11 -15.86
CA VAL A 282 -4.50 13.01 -14.74
C VAL A 282 -4.89 13.96 -13.62
N PRO A 283 -4.44 13.72 -12.36
CA PRO A 283 -4.68 14.67 -11.28
C PRO A 283 -4.10 16.06 -11.58
N ALA A 284 -4.96 17.08 -11.49
CA ALA A 284 -4.64 18.46 -11.85
C ALA A 284 -3.44 19.01 -11.06
N ASN A 285 -3.26 18.55 -9.82
CA ASN A 285 -2.23 19.03 -8.90
C ASN A 285 -0.97 18.15 -8.87
N SER A 286 -0.77 17.26 -9.85
CA SER A 286 0.49 16.50 -9.98
C SER A 286 1.70 17.42 -10.13
N GLN A 287 2.84 17.02 -9.57
CA GLN A 287 4.08 17.79 -9.70
C GLN A 287 4.67 17.67 -11.10
N VAL A 288 4.69 16.46 -11.65
CA VAL A 288 5.17 16.13 -13.00
C VAL A 288 4.20 15.14 -13.66
N VAL A 289 3.99 15.29 -14.97
CA VAL A 289 3.22 14.35 -15.79
C VAL A 289 4.00 14.04 -17.07
N LEU A 290 4.10 12.75 -17.39
CA LEU A 290 4.65 12.24 -18.64
C LEU A 290 3.51 11.69 -19.49
N GLU A 291 3.50 12.00 -20.79
CA GLU A 291 2.46 11.55 -21.73
C GLU A 291 3.12 10.92 -22.95
N GLY A 292 2.60 9.80 -23.42
CA GLY A 292 3.13 9.12 -24.60
C GLY A 292 2.30 7.90 -25.01
N TRP A 293 2.86 7.13 -25.92
CA TRP A 293 2.22 5.97 -26.50
C TRP A 293 3.12 4.74 -26.41
N LEU A 294 2.53 3.59 -26.14
CA LEU A 294 3.18 2.28 -26.30
C LEU A 294 2.84 1.75 -27.68
N GLU A 295 3.86 1.44 -28.46
CA GLU A 295 3.70 0.81 -29.77
C GLU A 295 3.50 -0.72 -29.61
N PRO A 296 2.64 -1.36 -30.43
CA PRO A 296 2.44 -2.80 -30.36
C PRO A 296 3.74 -3.57 -30.59
N GLY A 297 4.03 -4.51 -29.72
CA GLY A 297 5.20 -5.39 -29.81
C GLY A 297 6.54 -4.76 -29.44
N GLU A 298 6.60 -3.46 -29.18
CA GLU A 298 7.84 -2.80 -28.75
C GLU A 298 8.18 -3.18 -27.30
N ARG A 299 9.40 -3.68 -27.09
CA ARG A 299 9.93 -4.09 -25.78
C ARG A 299 11.37 -3.63 -25.64
N MET A 300 11.74 -3.28 -24.44
CA MET A 300 13.14 -3.04 -24.04
C MET A 300 13.49 -3.88 -22.82
N PRO A 301 14.78 -4.27 -22.66
CA PRO A 301 15.21 -4.94 -21.43
C PRO A 301 15.03 -4.00 -20.23
N GLU A 302 14.35 -4.46 -19.18
CA GLU A 302 14.17 -3.76 -17.91
C GLU A 302 14.82 -4.58 -16.80
N GLY A 303 15.48 -3.92 -15.89
CA GLY A 303 16.22 -4.53 -14.79
C GLY A 303 17.73 -4.66 -15.06
N PRO A 304 18.48 -5.31 -14.14
CA PRO A 304 18.02 -5.76 -12.83
C PRO A 304 17.49 -4.60 -11.97
N PHE A 305 16.67 -4.92 -10.99
CA PHE A 305 16.17 -3.94 -10.03
C PHE A 305 16.16 -4.53 -8.63
N GLY A 306 16.78 -3.84 -7.68
CA GLY A 306 16.74 -4.19 -6.27
C GLY A 306 15.34 -3.94 -5.72
N ASP A 307 14.55 -5.01 -5.52
CA ASP A 307 13.12 -4.93 -5.24
C ASP A 307 12.78 -5.11 -3.75
N HIS A 308 11.52 -4.90 -3.39
CA HIS A 308 11.00 -4.96 -2.02
C HIS A 308 11.21 -6.33 -1.35
N THR A 309 11.41 -7.39 -2.10
CA THR A 309 11.80 -8.71 -1.58
C THR A 309 13.20 -8.72 -0.96
N GLY A 310 14.01 -7.69 -1.20
CA GLY A 310 15.42 -7.61 -0.80
C GLY A 310 16.37 -8.34 -1.77
N PHE A 311 15.88 -8.74 -2.93
CA PHE A 311 16.64 -9.40 -3.99
C PHE A 311 16.45 -8.66 -5.32
N TYR A 312 17.41 -8.83 -6.23
CA TYR A 312 17.31 -8.28 -7.57
C TYR A 312 16.34 -9.08 -8.44
N THR A 313 15.47 -8.36 -9.16
CA THR A 313 14.72 -8.97 -10.26
C THR A 313 15.62 -9.20 -11.47
N PRO A 314 15.37 -10.25 -12.27
CA PRO A 314 16.14 -10.48 -13.50
C PRO A 314 15.85 -9.39 -14.55
N VAL A 315 16.69 -9.36 -15.58
CA VAL A 315 16.41 -8.55 -16.78
C VAL A 315 15.34 -9.26 -17.60
N GLU A 316 14.25 -8.56 -17.86
CA GLU A 316 13.14 -9.09 -18.68
C GLU A 316 12.67 -8.05 -19.69
N PRO A 317 12.07 -8.46 -20.82
CA PRO A 317 11.54 -7.55 -21.82
C PRO A 317 10.19 -6.97 -21.38
N PHE A 318 10.13 -5.66 -21.17
CA PHE A 318 8.88 -4.94 -20.84
C PHE A 318 8.54 -3.88 -21.90
N PRO A 319 7.26 -3.44 -22.00
CA PRO A 319 6.86 -2.38 -22.90
C PRO A 319 7.69 -1.10 -22.68
N ALA A 320 8.02 -0.42 -23.76
CA ALA A 320 8.78 0.81 -23.73
C ALA A 320 7.89 2.00 -24.12
N LEU A 321 7.79 2.99 -23.23
CA LEU A 321 7.03 4.21 -23.47
C LEU A 321 7.97 5.32 -24.00
N THR A 322 7.69 5.82 -25.20
CA THR A 322 8.27 7.07 -25.69
C THR A 322 7.44 8.24 -25.18
N VAL A 323 8.07 9.14 -24.43
CA VAL A 323 7.42 10.32 -23.86
C VAL A 323 7.42 11.46 -24.91
N ASP A 324 6.24 11.87 -25.33
CA ASP A 324 6.04 12.94 -26.31
C ASP A 324 5.84 14.29 -25.65
N VAL A 325 5.24 14.31 -24.47
CA VAL A 325 4.98 15.53 -23.70
C VAL A 325 5.32 15.28 -22.24
N MET A 326 6.06 16.19 -21.64
CA MET A 326 6.26 16.30 -20.20
C MET A 326 5.71 17.64 -19.73
N THR A 327 4.81 17.59 -18.75
CA THR A 327 4.27 18.79 -18.11
C THR A 327 4.61 18.79 -16.62
N MET A 328 4.68 19.97 -16.02
CA MET A 328 4.98 20.10 -14.61
C MET A 328 4.49 21.42 -14.02
N GLN A 329 4.39 21.45 -12.69
CA GLN A 329 4.19 22.70 -11.97
C GLN A 329 5.42 23.61 -12.08
N LYS A 330 5.26 24.89 -11.77
CA LYS A 330 6.42 25.76 -11.49
C LYS A 330 7.08 25.32 -10.19
N ASN A 331 8.41 25.13 -10.21
CA ASN A 331 9.19 24.65 -9.06
C ASN A 331 8.64 23.33 -8.48
N PRO A 332 8.57 22.25 -9.28
CA PRO A 332 8.02 20.99 -8.85
C PRO A 332 8.95 20.30 -7.84
N VAL A 333 8.39 19.45 -6.99
CA VAL A 333 9.12 18.53 -6.13
C VAL A 333 8.90 17.12 -6.66
N PHE A 334 9.97 16.40 -6.96
CA PHE A 334 9.86 15.00 -7.38
C PHE A 334 9.71 14.10 -6.15
N GLN A 335 8.76 13.18 -6.19
CA GLN A 335 8.58 12.18 -5.16
C GLN A 335 9.15 10.85 -5.64
N SER A 336 9.91 10.17 -4.78
CA SER A 336 10.39 8.81 -5.02
C SER A 336 10.30 7.97 -3.76
N ILE A 337 10.56 6.69 -3.89
CA ILE A 337 10.61 5.71 -2.82
C ILE A 337 11.83 4.79 -3.02
N ILE A 338 12.41 4.32 -1.93
CA ILE A 338 13.36 3.21 -1.93
C ILE A 338 12.59 1.95 -1.52
N VAL A 339 12.79 0.89 -2.28
CA VAL A 339 12.39 -0.46 -1.92
C VAL A 339 13.64 -1.32 -1.79
N GLY A 340 13.56 -2.43 -1.05
CA GLY A 340 14.70 -3.29 -0.81
C GLY A 340 14.45 -4.19 0.40
N ARG A 341 15.52 -4.71 0.99
CA ARG A 341 15.41 -5.53 2.19
C ARG A 341 14.68 -4.76 3.31
N PRO A 342 13.58 -5.31 3.84
CA PRO A 342 12.81 -4.66 4.90
C PRO A 342 13.64 -4.31 6.16
N PRO A 343 13.28 -3.26 6.92
CA PRO A 343 12.16 -2.34 6.64
C PRO A 343 12.53 -1.27 5.60
N GLN A 344 11.56 -0.88 4.76
CA GLN A 344 11.63 0.24 3.83
C GLN A 344 10.28 1.01 3.84
N GLU A 345 10.20 2.09 3.07
CA GLU A 345 9.02 2.98 3.04
C GLU A 345 7.72 2.30 2.56
N ASP A 346 7.83 1.23 1.80
CA ASP A 346 6.70 0.42 1.29
C ASP A 346 5.99 -0.39 2.39
N GLY A 347 6.65 -0.67 3.51
CA GLY A 347 6.05 -1.36 4.65
C GLY A 347 4.79 -0.66 5.18
N PRO A 348 4.82 0.63 5.57
CA PRO A 348 3.63 1.37 5.99
C PRO A 348 2.54 1.50 4.92
N LEU A 349 2.88 1.49 3.62
CA LEU A 349 1.89 1.40 2.54
C LEU A 349 1.16 0.06 2.55
N GLY A 350 1.90 -1.04 2.75
CA GLY A 350 1.34 -2.38 2.95
C GLY A 350 0.44 -2.43 4.19
N LYS A 351 0.87 -1.85 5.31
CA LYS A 351 0.11 -1.77 6.56
C LYS A 351 -1.20 -0.97 6.38
N ALA A 352 -1.18 0.13 5.63
CA ALA A 352 -2.40 0.86 5.31
C ALA A 352 -3.40 -0.03 4.55
N THR A 353 -2.94 -0.79 3.57
CA THR A 353 -3.77 -1.72 2.82
C THR A 353 -4.36 -2.79 3.73
N GLU A 354 -3.57 -3.37 4.61
CA GLU A 354 -4.02 -4.35 5.60
C GLU A 354 -5.16 -3.78 6.47
N ARG A 355 -4.95 -2.63 7.13
CA ARG A 355 -5.96 -2.05 8.02
C ARG A 355 -7.23 -1.59 7.31
N ILE A 356 -7.09 -0.97 6.15
CA ILE A 356 -8.22 -0.42 5.38
C ILE A 356 -9.11 -1.53 4.81
N PHE A 357 -8.52 -2.64 4.35
CA PHE A 357 -9.25 -3.70 3.66
C PHE A 357 -9.71 -4.86 4.57
N LEU A 358 -9.33 -4.87 5.85
CA LEU A 358 -9.81 -5.86 6.81
C LEU A 358 -11.34 -6.07 6.78
N PRO A 359 -12.19 -5.02 6.76
CA PRO A 359 -13.65 -5.21 6.72
C PRO A 359 -14.13 -5.94 5.45
N LEU A 360 -13.48 -5.73 4.31
CA LEU A 360 -13.82 -6.42 3.08
C LEU A 360 -13.43 -7.90 3.11
N ILE A 361 -12.29 -8.23 3.73
CA ILE A 361 -11.88 -9.62 3.96
C ILE A 361 -12.88 -10.30 4.90
N GLN A 362 -13.33 -9.62 5.95
CA GLN A 362 -14.33 -10.12 6.89
C GLN A 362 -15.71 -10.38 6.25
N LEU A 363 -16.05 -9.77 5.12
CA LEU A 363 -17.27 -10.10 4.38
C LEU A 363 -17.20 -11.50 3.76
N THR A 364 -16.03 -11.91 3.31
CA THR A 364 -15.82 -13.21 2.65
C THR A 364 -15.36 -14.30 3.62
N ILE A 365 -14.64 -13.91 4.66
CA ILE A 365 -14.09 -14.80 5.70
C ILE A 365 -14.46 -14.22 7.07
N PRO A 366 -15.73 -14.35 7.49
CA PRO A 366 -16.26 -13.68 8.70
C PRO A 366 -15.68 -14.19 10.02
N GLU A 367 -14.94 -15.29 9.98
CA GLU A 367 -14.26 -15.84 11.14
C GLU A 367 -13.00 -15.08 11.53
N ILE A 368 -12.44 -14.29 10.60
CA ILE A 368 -11.26 -13.47 10.85
C ILE A 368 -11.64 -12.36 11.82
N VAL A 369 -10.94 -12.30 12.95
CA VAL A 369 -11.05 -11.22 13.93
C VAL A 369 -10.10 -10.10 13.55
N ASP A 370 -8.83 -10.46 13.30
CA ASP A 370 -7.80 -9.55 12.83
C ASP A 370 -6.76 -10.29 11.98
N TYR A 371 -5.94 -9.55 11.23
CA TYR A 371 -4.83 -10.11 10.49
C TYR A 371 -3.68 -9.13 10.37
N ASP A 372 -2.49 -9.66 10.13
CA ASP A 372 -1.27 -8.92 9.89
C ASP A 372 -0.53 -9.49 8.69
N LEU A 373 0.03 -8.59 7.89
CA LEU A 373 0.92 -8.91 6.79
C LEU A 373 2.32 -8.43 7.16
N PRO A 374 3.14 -9.27 7.81
CA PRO A 374 4.43 -8.88 8.34
C PRO A 374 5.33 -8.25 7.28
N VAL A 375 6.01 -7.17 7.63
CA VAL A 375 7.00 -6.54 6.74
C VAL A 375 8.16 -7.49 6.42
N GLU A 376 8.50 -8.39 7.33
CA GLU A 376 9.48 -9.47 7.14
C GLU A 376 9.00 -10.52 6.12
N GLY A 377 7.69 -10.67 5.95
CA GLY A 377 7.05 -11.45 4.90
C GLY A 377 6.78 -10.62 3.63
N VAL A 378 7.41 -9.46 3.51
CA VAL A 378 7.26 -8.50 2.41
C VAL A 378 5.78 -8.25 2.05
N PHE A 379 4.94 -8.15 3.08
CA PHE A 379 3.48 -7.91 3.11
C PHE A 379 2.62 -8.78 2.18
N HIS A 380 3.17 -9.82 1.57
CA HIS A 380 2.38 -10.80 0.78
C HIS A 380 2.83 -12.25 0.94
N ASN A 381 4.07 -12.54 1.37
CA ASN A 381 4.53 -13.93 1.54
C ASN A 381 4.00 -14.58 2.82
N CYS A 382 3.63 -13.80 3.83
CA CYS A 382 3.10 -14.29 5.08
C CYS A 382 1.82 -13.54 5.45
N ALA A 383 0.83 -14.28 5.96
CA ALA A 383 -0.34 -13.72 6.63
C ALA A 383 -0.50 -14.37 8.00
N ILE A 384 -0.56 -13.56 9.04
CA ILE A 384 -0.90 -13.98 10.40
C ILE A 384 -2.35 -13.62 10.65
N VAL A 385 -3.17 -14.55 11.09
CA VAL A 385 -4.62 -14.36 11.17
C VAL A 385 -5.15 -14.85 12.51
N SER A 386 -5.89 -14.02 13.23
CA SER A 386 -6.63 -14.46 14.43
C SER A 386 -8.07 -14.80 14.08
N ILE A 387 -8.57 -15.90 14.64
CA ILE A 387 -9.92 -16.38 14.41
C ILE A 387 -10.64 -16.77 15.71
N ASP A 388 -11.97 -16.63 15.72
CA ASP A 388 -12.83 -17.26 16.71
C ASP A 388 -13.11 -18.71 16.30
N LYS A 389 -12.22 -19.64 16.75
CA LYS A 389 -12.32 -21.05 16.38
C LYS A 389 -13.55 -21.73 16.99
N ARG A 390 -14.41 -22.35 16.18
CA ARG A 390 -15.70 -22.91 16.58
C ARG A 390 -15.86 -24.40 16.34
N PHE A 391 -15.11 -24.96 15.38
CA PHE A 391 -15.26 -26.36 14.96
C PHE A 391 -13.91 -26.96 14.52
N PRO A 392 -13.81 -28.28 14.39
CA PRO A 392 -12.62 -28.97 13.93
C PRO A 392 -12.20 -28.48 12.53
N LYS A 393 -10.89 -28.28 12.34
CA LYS A 393 -10.32 -27.84 11.05
C LYS A 393 -10.77 -26.45 10.60
N HIS A 394 -11.25 -25.61 11.51
CA HIS A 394 -11.66 -24.25 11.20
C HIS A 394 -10.48 -23.41 10.68
N ALA A 395 -9.29 -23.57 11.25
CA ALA A 395 -8.08 -22.90 10.78
C ALA A 395 -7.75 -23.28 9.32
N GLN A 396 -7.85 -24.57 8.97
CA GLN A 396 -7.61 -25.02 7.59
C GLN A 396 -8.63 -24.44 6.59
N LYS A 397 -9.91 -24.29 7.02
CA LYS A 397 -10.92 -23.59 6.20
C LYS A 397 -10.51 -22.17 5.92
N VAL A 398 -10.01 -21.44 6.93
CA VAL A 398 -9.55 -20.05 6.79
C VAL A 398 -8.32 -19.95 5.90
N MET A 399 -7.32 -20.84 6.07
CA MET A 399 -6.14 -20.92 5.20
C MET A 399 -6.54 -21.09 3.74
N SER A 400 -7.45 -22.04 3.45
CA SER A 400 -7.95 -22.30 2.10
C SER A 400 -8.70 -21.10 1.52
N ALA A 401 -9.47 -20.39 2.34
CA ALA A 401 -10.17 -19.17 1.94
C ALA A 401 -9.20 -18.02 1.60
N ILE A 402 -8.16 -17.82 2.41
CA ILE A 402 -7.10 -16.84 2.15
C ILE A 402 -6.41 -17.13 0.81
N TRP A 403 -6.01 -18.38 0.57
CA TRP A 403 -5.38 -18.79 -0.68
C TRP A 403 -6.31 -18.77 -1.90
N GLY A 404 -7.62 -18.66 -1.69
CA GLY A 404 -8.62 -18.44 -2.74
C GLY A 404 -9.04 -16.97 -2.92
N THR A 405 -8.48 -16.02 -2.17
CA THR A 405 -8.98 -14.64 -2.12
C THR A 405 -7.99 -13.64 -2.73
N GLY A 406 -8.27 -13.12 -3.92
CA GLY A 406 -7.59 -11.99 -4.56
C GLY A 406 -6.05 -12.05 -4.43
N LEU A 407 -5.43 -10.95 -4.03
CA LEU A 407 -3.97 -10.87 -3.85
C LEU A 407 -3.45 -11.70 -2.65
N LEU A 408 -4.31 -12.00 -1.65
CA LEU A 408 -3.93 -12.90 -0.55
C LEU A 408 -3.65 -14.33 -1.04
N SER A 409 -4.14 -14.70 -2.23
CA SER A 409 -3.83 -15.98 -2.86
C SER A 409 -2.33 -16.19 -3.11
N LEU A 410 -1.56 -15.11 -3.17
CA LEU A 410 -0.10 -15.15 -3.36
C LEU A 410 0.68 -15.47 -2.07
N SER A 411 0.03 -15.41 -0.89
CA SER A 411 0.68 -15.69 0.40
C SER A 411 1.21 -17.13 0.45
N LYS A 412 2.46 -17.27 0.83
CA LYS A 412 3.14 -18.58 0.92
C LYS A 412 2.92 -19.24 2.28
N CYS A 413 2.92 -18.42 3.35
CA CYS A 413 2.73 -18.89 4.72
C CYS A 413 1.48 -18.24 5.32
N VAL A 414 0.63 -19.06 5.96
CA VAL A 414 -0.51 -18.56 6.72
C VAL A 414 -0.44 -19.15 8.12
N VAL A 415 -0.30 -18.28 9.12
CA VAL A 415 -0.32 -18.66 10.55
C VAL A 415 -1.67 -18.26 11.12
N VAL A 416 -2.40 -19.23 11.65
CA VAL A 416 -3.72 -19.00 12.27
C VAL A 416 -3.60 -19.15 13.77
N VAL A 417 -4.02 -18.14 14.52
CA VAL A 417 -4.02 -18.09 15.99
C VAL A 417 -5.43 -17.85 16.54
N ASP A 418 -5.62 -18.03 17.84
CA ASP A 418 -6.89 -17.71 18.50
C ASP A 418 -7.16 -16.21 18.57
N ALA A 419 -8.43 -15.82 18.69
CA ALA A 419 -8.92 -14.43 18.73
C ALA A 419 -8.32 -13.57 19.85
N ASP A 420 -7.79 -14.18 20.90
CA ASP A 420 -7.14 -13.53 22.03
C ASP A 420 -5.63 -13.25 21.79
N CYS A 421 -5.10 -13.60 20.62
CA CYS A 421 -3.74 -13.28 20.21
C CYS A 421 -3.72 -11.93 19.47
N ASP A 422 -2.82 -11.05 19.89
CA ASP A 422 -2.48 -9.86 19.10
C ASP A 422 -1.57 -10.27 17.93
N VAL A 423 -2.12 -10.27 16.71
CA VAL A 423 -1.40 -10.67 15.48
C VAL A 423 -0.23 -9.77 15.15
N HIS A 424 -0.20 -8.54 15.68
CA HIS A 424 0.89 -7.57 15.52
C HIS A 424 2.02 -7.77 16.54
N ASN A 425 1.81 -8.63 17.54
CA ASN A 425 2.83 -9.02 18.51
C ASN A 425 3.50 -10.31 18.07
N TYR A 426 4.53 -10.20 17.23
CA TYR A 426 5.22 -11.38 16.67
C TYR A 426 5.83 -12.31 17.74
N SER A 427 6.15 -11.78 18.92
CA SER A 427 6.63 -12.62 20.03
C SER A 427 5.50 -13.50 20.59
N ASP A 428 4.26 -12.99 20.71
CA ASP A 428 3.11 -13.78 21.13
C ASP A 428 2.72 -14.81 20.06
N VAL A 429 2.68 -14.38 18.79
CA VAL A 429 2.43 -15.27 17.65
C VAL A 429 3.45 -16.41 17.60
N ALA A 430 4.73 -16.11 17.71
CA ALA A 430 5.80 -17.10 17.70
C ALA A 430 5.70 -18.05 18.90
N TRP A 431 5.40 -17.53 20.10
CA TRP A 431 5.20 -18.34 21.28
C TRP A 431 4.06 -19.35 21.08
N ARG A 432 2.92 -18.92 20.51
CA ARG A 432 1.80 -19.82 20.19
C ARG A 432 2.15 -20.80 19.08
N ALA A 433 2.79 -20.35 18.01
CA ALA A 433 3.19 -21.20 16.89
C ALA A 433 4.18 -22.29 17.32
N PHE A 434 5.07 -22.00 18.26
CA PHE A 434 6.00 -23.01 18.78
C PHE A 434 5.42 -23.86 19.91
N GLY A 435 4.46 -23.34 20.68
CA GLY A 435 3.89 -24.01 21.84
C GLY A 435 2.62 -24.83 21.56
N ASN A 436 1.78 -24.34 20.64
CA ASN A 436 0.45 -24.91 20.39
C ASN A 436 0.39 -25.89 19.21
N VAL A 437 1.44 -25.96 18.39
CA VAL A 437 1.44 -26.71 17.13
C VAL A 437 2.02 -28.10 17.31
N ASP A 438 1.23 -29.13 16.99
CA ASP A 438 1.73 -30.46 16.70
C ASP A 438 1.98 -30.58 15.20
N TYR A 439 3.24 -30.61 14.82
CA TYR A 439 3.66 -30.56 13.39
C TYR A 439 3.16 -31.75 12.56
N ALA A 440 2.69 -32.85 13.21
CA ALA A 440 2.09 -33.97 12.50
C ALA A 440 0.60 -33.76 12.16
N HIS A 441 -0.09 -32.85 12.87
CA HIS A 441 -1.55 -32.71 12.79
C HIS A 441 -1.99 -31.30 12.37
N ASP A 442 -1.17 -30.28 12.65
CA ASP A 442 -1.55 -28.87 12.58
C ASP A 442 -0.88 -28.12 11.43
N ILE A 443 -0.14 -28.83 10.58
CA ILE A 443 0.49 -28.29 9.38
C ILE A 443 -0.33 -28.69 8.15
N LEU A 444 -0.56 -27.69 7.28
CA LEU A 444 -1.16 -27.88 5.97
C LEU A 444 -0.13 -27.50 4.90
N LEU A 445 0.34 -28.48 4.15
CA LEU A 445 1.19 -28.26 2.97
C LEU A 445 0.33 -28.41 1.71
N THR A 446 0.46 -27.45 0.81
CA THR A 446 -0.20 -27.46 -0.49
C THR A 446 0.65 -26.70 -1.52
N GLU A 447 0.15 -26.59 -2.74
CA GLU A 447 0.75 -25.78 -3.79
C GLU A 447 -0.26 -24.79 -4.34
N GLY A 448 0.22 -23.69 -4.90
CA GLY A 448 -0.65 -22.67 -5.47
C GLY A 448 0.11 -21.50 -6.10
N PRO A 449 -0.63 -20.47 -6.56
CA PRO A 449 -0.02 -19.29 -7.14
C PRO A 449 0.86 -18.56 -6.11
N VAL A 450 2.03 -18.11 -6.58
CA VAL A 450 2.96 -17.26 -5.82
C VAL A 450 3.25 -15.99 -6.61
N ASP A 451 3.79 -14.99 -5.93
CA ASP A 451 4.15 -13.74 -6.59
C ASP A 451 5.23 -13.95 -7.67
N HIS A 452 5.18 -13.12 -8.71
CA HIS A 452 6.19 -13.13 -9.78
C HIS A 452 7.62 -12.94 -9.26
N LEU A 453 7.77 -12.20 -8.17
CA LEU A 453 9.05 -11.90 -7.53
C LEU A 453 9.50 -12.96 -6.52
N ASP A 454 8.77 -14.06 -6.39
CA ASP A 454 9.16 -15.16 -5.51
C ASP A 454 10.35 -15.93 -6.09
N HIS A 455 11.55 -15.52 -5.70
CA HIS A 455 12.81 -16.16 -6.12
C HIS A 455 13.02 -17.57 -5.55
N ALA A 456 12.24 -17.99 -4.54
CA ALA A 456 12.38 -19.30 -3.90
C ALA A 456 11.49 -20.38 -4.53
N ALA A 457 10.52 -20.02 -5.36
CA ALA A 457 9.68 -20.98 -6.05
C ALA A 457 10.46 -21.69 -7.16
N TYR A 458 10.31 -23.02 -7.26
CA TYR A 458 10.95 -23.81 -8.31
C TYR A 458 10.33 -23.59 -9.70
N SER A 459 9.08 -23.14 -9.74
CA SER A 459 8.36 -22.78 -10.97
C SER A 459 7.89 -21.35 -10.89
N GLN A 460 7.99 -20.61 -11.98
CA GLN A 460 7.47 -19.25 -12.04
C GLN A 460 5.94 -19.26 -11.81
N PHE A 461 5.44 -18.38 -10.94
CA PHE A 461 4.04 -18.21 -10.57
C PHE A 461 3.38 -19.37 -9.81
N TRP A 462 4.09 -20.46 -9.50
CA TRP A 462 3.55 -21.62 -8.80
C TRP A 462 4.55 -22.19 -7.81
N GLY A 463 4.14 -22.36 -6.56
CA GLY A 463 5.05 -22.82 -5.50
C GLY A 463 4.33 -23.44 -4.31
N GLY A 464 5.13 -23.92 -3.36
CA GLY A 464 4.66 -24.52 -2.12
C GLY A 464 4.07 -23.48 -1.17
N LYS A 465 3.05 -23.91 -0.41
CA LYS A 465 2.36 -23.12 0.60
C LYS A 465 2.32 -23.86 1.93
N LEU A 466 2.52 -23.13 3.01
CA LEU A 466 2.53 -23.62 4.38
C LEU A 466 1.41 -22.96 5.20
N GLY A 467 0.51 -23.76 5.75
CA GLY A 467 -0.46 -23.32 6.77
C GLY A 467 -0.08 -23.88 8.14
N ILE A 468 -0.13 -23.06 9.18
CA ILE A 468 0.17 -23.40 10.57
C ILE A 468 -1.06 -23.12 11.42
N ASP A 469 -1.70 -24.17 11.97
CA ASP A 469 -2.79 -24.05 12.93
C ASP A 469 -2.24 -23.95 14.35
N ALA A 470 -1.98 -22.72 14.80
CA ALA A 470 -1.49 -22.42 16.16
C ALA A 470 -2.63 -22.13 17.15
N THR A 471 -3.87 -22.46 16.80
CA THR A 471 -5.02 -22.31 17.70
C THR A 471 -5.06 -23.42 18.74
N ARG A 472 -5.81 -23.19 19.84
CA ARG A 472 -6.13 -24.24 20.82
C ARG A 472 -6.86 -25.42 20.17
N LYS A 473 -6.67 -26.60 20.71
CA LYS A 473 -7.31 -27.82 20.21
C LYS A 473 -8.65 -28.06 20.90
N LEU A 474 -9.66 -28.36 20.08
CA LEU A 474 -10.99 -28.71 20.58
C LEU A 474 -11.06 -30.23 20.88
N PRO A 475 -11.83 -30.67 21.91
CA PRO A 475 -12.03 -32.10 22.14
C PRO A 475 -12.57 -32.86 20.93
N THR A 476 -13.35 -32.15 20.09
CA THR A 476 -13.95 -32.71 18.87
C THR A 476 -12.95 -32.90 17.71
N GLU A 477 -11.67 -32.44 17.86
CA GLU A 477 -10.59 -32.68 16.90
C GLU A 477 -9.81 -34.00 17.19
N GLY A 478 -10.26 -34.78 18.12
CA GLY A 478 -9.54 -35.98 18.57
C GLY A 478 -8.48 -35.71 19.65
N TYR A 479 -8.42 -34.46 20.12
CA TYR A 479 -7.54 -34.07 21.21
C TYR A 479 -8.10 -34.57 22.53
N THR A 480 -7.49 -35.62 23.10
CA THR A 480 -8.00 -36.31 24.29
C THR A 480 -7.52 -35.73 25.62
N ARG A 481 -6.51 -34.87 25.59
CA ARG A 481 -5.99 -34.14 26.76
C ARG A 481 -6.81 -32.88 26.97
N GLY A 482 -6.98 -32.42 28.19
CA GLY A 482 -7.53 -31.09 28.46
C GLY A 482 -6.56 -30.03 27.96
N TRP A 483 -7.06 -29.03 27.20
CA TRP A 483 -6.24 -27.89 26.82
C TRP A 483 -5.97 -27.03 28.07
N PRO A 484 -4.71 -26.72 28.40
CA PRO A 484 -4.38 -25.97 29.60
C PRO A 484 -4.80 -24.51 29.49
N ASP A 485 -5.21 -23.94 30.62
CA ASP A 485 -5.43 -22.50 30.70
C ASP A 485 -4.10 -21.75 30.63
N MET A 486 -4.15 -20.60 29.99
CA MET A 486 -2.99 -19.68 29.91
C MET A 486 -2.78 -19.01 31.28
N ILE A 487 -1.54 -18.92 31.73
CA ILE A 487 -1.20 -18.22 32.96
C ILE A 487 -1.38 -16.73 32.77
N VAL A 488 -2.35 -16.14 33.46
CA VAL A 488 -2.59 -14.68 33.48
C VAL A 488 -2.64 -14.23 34.94
N GLN A 489 -2.18 -12.98 35.17
CA GLN A 489 -2.21 -12.39 36.50
C GLN A 489 -3.63 -11.90 36.84
N ASP A 490 -4.00 -11.95 38.12
CA ASP A 490 -5.27 -11.40 38.63
C ASP A 490 -5.39 -9.91 38.23
N PRO A 491 -6.49 -9.52 37.53
CA PRO A 491 -6.68 -8.14 37.09
C PRO A 491 -6.64 -7.09 38.22
N ALA A 492 -7.07 -7.45 39.45
CA ALA A 492 -7.03 -6.56 40.60
C ALA A 492 -5.57 -6.34 41.07
N VAL A 493 -4.72 -7.37 40.93
CA VAL A 493 -3.28 -7.26 41.22
C VAL A 493 -2.63 -6.37 40.17
N VAL A 494 -2.91 -6.57 38.88
CA VAL A 494 -2.41 -5.71 37.79
C VAL A 494 -2.77 -4.25 38.05
N ALA A 495 -4.05 -3.93 38.26
CA ALA A 495 -4.51 -2.57 38.51
C ALA A 495 -3.85 -1.93 39.76
N ARG A 496 -3.58 -2.72 40.79
CA ARG A 496 -2.89 -2.27 41.99
C ARG A 496 -1.42 -1.95 41.73
N VAL A 497 -0.74 -2.77 40.94
CA VAL A 497 0.65 -2.54 40.54
C VAL A 497 0.77 -1.33 39.64
N ASP A 498 -0.13 -1.16 38.67
CA ASP A 498 -0.15 0.02 37.78
C ASP A 498 -0.26 1.34 38.57
N LYS A 499 -1.12 1.39 39.57
CA LYS A 499 -1.28 2.58 40.46
C LYS A 499 0.00 2.89 41.25
N ARG A 500 0.79 1.88 41.55
CA ARG A 500 2.01 2.00 42.35
C ARG A 500 3.28 2.06 41.51
N TRP A 501 3.20 1.94 40.16
CA TRP A 501 4.37 1.83 39.29
C TRP A 501 5.39 2.94 39.49
N LYS A 502 4.92 4.21 39.59
CA LYS A 502 5.79 5.36 39.87
C LYS A 502 6.39 5.33 41.29
N GLU A 503 5.62 4.85 42.29
CA GLU A 503 6.08 4.70 43.68
C GLU A 503 7.20 3.66 43.76
N LEU A 504 7.17 2.63 42.90
CA LEU A 504 8.19 1.59 42.85
C LEU A 504 9.49 2.04 42.16
N GLY A 505 9.55 3.25 41.62
CA GLY A 505 10.73 3.80 40.93
C GLY A 505 11.02 3.13 39.57
N LEU A 506 10.02 2.54 38.94
CA LEU A 506 10.11 1.78 37.68
C LEU A 506 9.50 2.52 36.50
#